data_88ad87b401cd7af260ffe4c31c83e952
#
_entry.id   88ad87b401cd7af260ffe4c31c83e952
#
_cell.length_a   1.000
_cell.length_b   1.000
_cell.length_c   1.000
_cell.angle_alpha   90.00
_cell.angle_beta   90.00
_cell.angle_gamma   90.00
#
_symmetry.space_group_name_H-M   'P 1'
#
loop_
_entity.id
_entity.type
_entity.pdbx_description
1 polymer ?
#
loop_
_entity_poly.entity_id
_entity_poly.type
_entity_poly.pdbx_seq_one_letter_code
_entity_poly.pdbx_strand_id
1 'polypeptide(L)'
;TTMINGLGVAGWGVGGIEAEAGMLGQPVYFKTPEVIGVNLVGSLREGVTATDLTLRITEMLRAEQVVGKFVEFYGEGAAALSLADRATIANMAPEYGATMGFFPIDEATLEYLRGTGRSEGSVSQVKAYLEAQGLFGMPRSGDLDYTKNLELNLDSIAPAVAGPKRPQDRIAVSTLKSDFAALLDKAVRDGGFGVPAERQDDVSQVGTNGTSEELGHGSVLIAAITSCTNTSNPSVMVAAGLLAKKAVERGLTTNPSVKTS
;
A
#
# COMPACT_ATOMS: atom_id res chain seq x y z
N THR A 1 10.25 -3.36 7.81
CA THR A 1 11.04 -4.58 7.48
C THR A 1 10.64 -5.16 6.13
N THR A 2 9.34 -5.29 5.85
CA THR A 2 8.85 -5.88 4.60
C THR A 2 9.04 -4.99 3.37
N MET A 3 9.27 -3.69 3.54
CA MET A 3 9.54 -2.76 2.43
C MET A 3 10.73 -3.21 1.55
N ILE A 4 11.75 -3.84 2.16
CA ILE A 4 12.93 -4.32 1.44
C ILE A 4 12.61 -5.45 0.45
N ASN A 5 11.47 -6.13 0.59
CA ASN A 5 11.02 -7.15 -0.35
C ASN A 5 10.77 -6.57 -1.75
N GLY A 6 10.43 -5.27 -1.84
CA GLY A 6 10.32 -4.55 -3.11
C GLY A 6 11.66 -4.40 -3.83
N LEU A 7 12.78 -4.48 -3.10
CA LEU A 7 14.15 -4.46 -3.64
C LEU A 7 14.67 -5.87 -4.02
N GLY A 8 13.87 -6.91 -3.84
CA GLY A 8 14.28 -8.29 -4.11
C GLY A 8 15.08 -8.91 -2.96
N VAL A 9 14.95 -8.40 -1.77
CA VAL A 9 15.57 -8.95 -0.55
C VAL A 9 14.48 -9.51 0.36
N ALA A 10 14.60 -10.75 0.77
CA ALA A 10 13.66 -11.38 1.69
C ALA A 10 13.80 -10.77 3.09
N GLY A 11 12.90 -9.85 3.44
CA GLY A 11 12.77 -9.26 4.76
C GLY A 11 11.56 -9.84 5.47
N TRP A 12 11.77 -10.48 6.59
CA TRP A 12 10.72 -11.07 7.42
C TRP A 12 10.70 -10.41 8.80
N GLY A 13 9.60 -9.76 9.12
CA GLY A 13 9.38 -9.19 10.45
C GLY A 13 9.11 -10.30 11.47
N VAL A 14 9.86 -10.30 12.58
CA VAL A 14 9.66 -11.22 13.68
C VAL A 14 9.26 -10.46 14.96
N GLY A 15 8.58 -11.13 15.86
CA GLY A 15 8.22 -10.58 17.17
C GLY A 15 9.40 -10.51 18.13
N GLY A 16 9.15 -9.90 19.31
CA GLY A 16 10.18 -9.76 20.34
C GLY A 16 10.70 -11.11 20.89
N ILE A 17 9.83 -12.11 20.97
CA ILE A 17 10.20 -13.45 21.45
C ILE A 17 11.19 -14.12 20.49
N GLU A 18 10.95 -14.05 19.19
CA GLU A 18 11.86 -14.60 18.19
C GLU A 18 13.19 -13.85 18.16
N ALA A 19 13.15 -12.52 18.34
CA ALA A 19 14.37 -11.71 18.45
C ALA A 19 15.17 -12.08 19.68
N GLU A 20 14.53 -12.26 20.84
CA GLU A 20 15.16 -12.71 22.07
C GLU A 20 15.77 -14.11 21.91
N ALA A 21 15.05 -15.06 21.32
CA ALA A 21 15.57 -16.38 21.01
C ALA A 21 16.83 -16.30 20.15
N GLY A 22 16.82 -15.45 19.10
CA GLY A 22 17.99 -15.21 18.25
C GLY A 22 19.20 -14.65 19.02
N MET A 23 18.97 -13.68 19.92
CA MET A 23 20.04 -13.12 20.78
C MET A 23 20.63 -14.16 21.76
N LEU A 24 19.81 -15.10 22.22
CA LEU A 24 20.24 -16.19 23.12
C LEU A 24 20.79 -17.41 22.39
N GLY A 25 20.84 -17.38 21.05
CA GLY A 25 21.29 -18.51 20.23
C GLY A 25 20.31 -19.69 20.25
N GLN A 26 19.04 -19.46 20.56
CA GLN A 26 18.00 -20.48 20.57
C GLN A 26 17.40 -20.65 19.17
N PRO A 27 17.10 -21.89 18.75
CA PRO A 27 16.43 -22.11 17.46
C PRO A 27 14.98 -21.66 17.51
N VAL A 28 14.54 -21.05 16.41
CA VAL A 28 13.13 -20.72 16.15
C VAL A 28 12.61 -21.62 15.03
N TYR A 29 11.51 -22.30 15.28
CA TYR A 29 10.90 -23.22 14.33
C TYR A 29 9.61 -22.61 13.76
N PHE A 30 9.47 -22.66 12.44
CA PHE A 30 8.23 -22.29 11.76
C PHE A 30 7.98 -23.23 10.59
N LYS A 31 6.70 -23.43 10.28
CA LYS A 31 6.29 -24.23 9.12
C LYS A 31 6.71 -23.50 7.84
N THR A 32 7.24 -24.23 6.85
CA THR A 32 7.52 -23.68 5.52
C THR A 32 6.26 -23.03 4.96
N PRO A 33 6.29 -21.71 4.66
CA PRO A 33 5.12 -21.00 4.14
C PRO A 33 4.72 -21.48 2.75
N GLU A 34 3.42 -21.45 2.47
CA GLU A 34 2.93 -21.49 1.09
C GLU A 34 3.31 -20.20 0.38
N VAL A 35 3.53 -20.29 -0.93
CA VAL A 35 3.82 -19.13 -1.79
C VAL A 35 2.67 -18.89 -2.75
N ILE A 36 2.11 -17.69 -2.68
CA ILE A 36 1.03 -17.24 -3.56
C ILE A 36 1.64 -16.32 -4.62
N GLY A 37 1.56 -16.74 -5.87
CA GLY A 37 1.98 -15.90 -7.00
C GLY A 37 0.88 -14.93 -7.41
N VAL A 38 1.23 -13.65 -7.61
CA VAL A 38 0.30 -12.62 -8.12
C VAL A 38 0.84 -12.09 -9.45
N ASN A 39 0.23 -12.51 -10.54
CA ASN A 39 0.52 -12.02 -11.88
C ASN A 39 -0.11 -10.63 -12.06
N LEU A 40 0.73 -9.60 -12.19
CA LEU A 40 0.28 -8.25 -12.52
C LEU A 40 0.36 -8.07 -14.04
N VAL A 41 -0.77 -7.76 -14.66
CA VAL A 41 -0.87 -7.56 -16.11
C VAL A 41 -1.36 -6.14 -16.44
N GLY A 42 -1.01 -5.63 -17.62
CA GLY A 42 -1.37 -4.28 -18.04
C GLY A 42 -0.56 -3.18 -17.35
N SER A 43 -1.10 -1.97 -17.29
CA SER A 43 -0.44 -0.80 -16.71
C SER A 43 -1.40 0.08 -15.93
N LEU A 44 -0.88 0.86 -14.97
CA LEU A 44 -1.69 1.84 -14.24
C LEU A 44 -2.08 2.98 -15.18
N ARG A 45 -3.36 3.35 -15.17
CA ARG A 45 -3.87 4.48 -15.93
C ARG A 45 -3.42 5.80 -15.33
N GLU A 46 -3.40 6.85 -16.15
CA GLU A 46 -3.14 8.20 -15.67
C GLU A 46 -4.08 8.58 -14.52
N GLY A 47 -3.52 9.20 -13.49
CA GLY A 47 -4.26 9.60 -12.28
C GLY A 47 -4.44 8.48 -11.24
N VAL A 48 -4.02 7.26 -11.53
CA VAL A 48 -4.00 6.14 -10.57
C VAL A 48 -2.61 6.04 -9.94
N THR A 49 -2.56 5.87 -8.64
CA THR A 49 -1.32 5.84 -7.86
C THR A 49 -0.97 4.43 -7.36
N ALA A 50 0.28 4.24 -6.93
CA ALA A 50 0.69 3.02 -6.23
C ALA A 50 -0.15 2.75 -4.99
N THR A 51 -0.68 3.78 -4.33
CA THR A 51 -1.57 3.65 -3.17
C THR A 51 -2.89 3.00 -3.56
N ASP A 52 -3.50 3.42 -4.68
CA ASP A 52 -4.74 2.82 -5.19
C ASP A 52 -4.54 1.33 -5.50
N LEU A 53 -3.42 1.00 -6.16
CA LEU A 53 -3.03 -0.39 -6.43
C LEU A 53 -2.84 -1.18 -5.15
N THR A 54 -2.13 -0.62 -4.17
CA THR A 54 -1.84 -1.31 -2.90
C THR A 54 -3.12 -1.57 -2.09
N LEU A 55 -4.06 -0.64 -2.09
CA LEU A 55 -5.38 -0.86 -1.46
C LEU A 55 -6.15 -1.98 -2.16
N ARG A 56 -6.10 -2.06 -3.49
CA ARG A 56 -6.76 -3.14 -4.25
C ARG A 56 -6.10 -4.50 -3.97
N ILE A 57 -4.77 -4.55 -3.93
CA ILE A 57 -4.01 -5.74 -3.54
C ILE A 57 -4.39 -6.18 -2.13
N THR A 58 -4.48 -5.24 -1.19
CA THR A 58 -4.85 -5.51 0.20
C THR A 58 -6.25 -6.12 0.30
N GLU A 59 -7.23 -5.56 -0.39
CA GLU A 59 -8.59 -6.09 -0.48
C GLU A 59 -8.60 -7.53 -1.02
N MET A 60 -7.92 -7.76 -2.16
CA MET A 60 -7.83 -9.06 -2.83
C MET A 60 -7.16 -10.12 -1.95
N LEU A 61 -6.00 -9.82 -1.39
CA LEU A 61 -5.23 -10.78 -0.60
C LEU A 61 -5.86 -11.07 0.76
N ARG A 62 -6.57 -10.11 1.35
CA ARG A 62 -7.39 -10.39 2.55
C ARG A 62 -8.53 -11.36 2.25
N ALA A 63 -9.20 -11.21 1.10
CA ALA A 63 -10.23 -12.17 0.67
C ALA A 63 -9.64 -13.57 0.43
N GLU A 64 -8.40 -13.65 -0.06
CA GLU A 64 -7.66 -14.90 -0.31
C GLU A 64 -7.04 -15.53 0.94
N GLN A 65 -7.16 -14.91 2.10
CA GLN A 65 -6.68 -15.44 3.39
C GLN A 65 -5.19 -15.83 3.37
N VAL A 66 -4.33 -14.92 2.95
CA VAL A 66 -2.88 -15.15 2.81
C VAL A 66 -2.10 -15.06 4.12
N VAL A 67 -2.77 -15.14 5.28
CA VAL A 67 -2.12 -15.04 6.59
C VAL A 67 -1.09 -16.15 6.76
N GLY A 68 0.14 -15.76 7.10
CA GLY A 68 1.26 -16.69 7.29
C GLY A 68 1.87 -17.23 5.99
N LYS A 69 1.44 -16.76 4.83
CA LYS A 69 1.98 -17.13 3.52
C LYS A 69 2.94 -16.08 3.00
N PHE A 70 3.76 -16.46 2.02
CA PHE A 70 4.51 -15.53 1.19
C PHE A 70 3.67 -15.15 -0.03
N VAL A 71 3.79 -13.91 -0.45
CA VAL A 71 3.22 -13.43 -1.71
C VAL A 71 4.36 -12.96 -2.59
N GLU A 72 4.39 -13.43 -3.83
CA GLU A 72 5.35 -13.00 -4.85
C GLU A 72 4.61 -12.33 -6.00
N PHE A 73 5.04 -11.13 -6.37
CA PHE A 73 4.49 -10.36 -7.47
C PHE A 73 5.35 -10.56 -8.70
N TYR A 74 4.74 -10.85 -9.84
CA TYR A 74 5.44 -11.11 -11.11
C TYR A 74 4.61 -10.64 -12.30
N GLY A 75 5.14 -10.84 -13.50
CA GLY A 75 4.48 -10.47 -14.75
C GLY A 75 4.87 -9.09 -15.28
N GLU A 76 4.34 -8.74 -16.44
CA GLU A 76 4.68 -7.49 -17.14
C GLU A 76 4.26 -6.23 -16.38
N GLY A 77 3.11 -6.28 -15.70
CA GLY A 77 2.67 -5.19 -14.84
C GLY A 77 3.59 -4.96 -13.66
N ALA A 78 4.14 -6.02 -13.05
CA ALA A 78 5.13 -5.89 -11.98
C ALA A 78 6.46 -5.30 -12.49
N ALA A 79 6.89 -5.69 -13.70
CA ALA A 79 8.08 -5.13 -14.34
C ALA A 79 7.94 -3.62 -14.65
N ALA A 80 6.74 -3.18 -14.98
CA ALA A 80 6.44 -1.78 -15.30
C ALA A 80 6.39 -0.86 -14.06
N LEU A 81 6.27 -1.42 -12.84
CA LEU A 81 6.25 -0.62 -11.60
C LEU A 81 7.66 -0.13 -11.25
N SER A 82 7.74 1.14 -10.81
CA SER A 82 8.96 1.66 -10.20
C SER A 82 9.30 0.90 -8.93
N LEU A 83 10.57 0.93 -8.52
CA LEU A 83 10.97 0.28 -7.27
C LEU A 83 10.25 0.88 -6.05
N ALA A 84 10.00 2.19 -6.05
CA ALA A 84 9.26 2.86 -4.98
C ALA A 84 7.81 2.35 -4.87
N ASP A 85 7.15 2.06 -5.99
CA ASP A 85 5.82 1.48 -6.03
C ASP A 85 5.82 0.04 -5.50
N ARG A 86 6.79 -0.78 -5.94
CA ARG A 86 7.00 -2.14 -5.40
C ARG A 86 7.25 -2.12 -3.89
N ALA A 87 8.06 -1.19 -3.40
CA ALA A 87 8.32 -1.01 -1.98
C ALA A 87 7.06 -0.63 -1.20
N THR A 88 6.19 0.19 -1.77
CA THR A 88 4.89 0.55 -1.18
C THR A 88 4.00 -0.68 -1.01
N ILE A 89 3.90 -1.52 -2.04
CA ILE A 89 3.14 -2.77 -2.00
C ILE A 89 3.74 -3.73 -0.96
N ALA A 90 5.05 -3.94 -1.01
CA ALA A 90 5.77 -4.84 -0.11
C ALA A 90 5.64 -4.43 1.36
N ASN A 91 5.67 -3.14 1.65
CA ASN A 91 5.54 -2.60 3.01
C ASN A 91 4.19 -2.93 3.65
N MET A 92 3.13 -3.00 2.86
CA MET A 92 1.78 -3.31 3.33
C MET A 92 1.50 -4.83 3.45
N ALA A 93 2.55 -5.68 3.47
CA ALA A 93 2.37 -7.11 3.70
C ALA A 93 1.62 -7.44 5.00
N PRO A 94 1.89 -6.78 6.14
CA PRO A 94 1.09 -6.97 7.35
C PRO A 94 -0.39 -6.62 7.17
N GLU A 95 -0.69 -5.56 6.43
CA GLU A 95 -2.06 -5.10 6.19
C GLU A 95 -2.85 -6.10 5.34
N TYR A 96 -2.28 -6.70 4.30
CA TYR A 96 -2.96 -7.79 3.60
C TYR A 96 -2.79 -9.16 4.26
N GLY A 97 -1.96 -9.25 5.31
CA GLY A 97 -1.84 -10.42 6.17
C GLY A 97 -0.75 -11.40 5.77
N ALA A 98 0.01 -11.14 4.72
CA ALA A 98 1.12 -11.98 4.31
C ALA A 98 2.37 -11.75 5.19
N THR A 99 3.24 -12.75 5.24
CA THR A 99 4.54 -12.61 5.91
C THR A 99 5.47 -11.68 5.13
N MET A 100 5.41 -11.72 3.81
CA MET A 100 6.13 -10.82 2.90
C MET A 100 5.36 -10.64 1.59
N GLY A 101 5.67 -9.54 0.89
CA GLY A 101 5.24 -9.28 -0.48
C GLY A 101 6.48 -9.02 -1.35
N PHE A 102 6.98 -10.05 -2.01
CA PHE A 102 8.28 -10.07 -2.65
C PHE A 102 8.18 -9.68 -4.13
N PHE A 103 9.18 -8.95 -4.60
CA PHE A 103 9.40 -8.65 -6.02
C PHE A 103 10.79 -9.16 -6.43
N PRO A 104 10.93 -9.82 -7.58
CA PRO A 104 12.23 -10.22 -8.13
C PRO A 104 13.11 -9.01 -8.45
N ILE A 105 14.42 -9.23 -8.48
CA ILE A 105 15.41 -8.23 -8.91
C ILE A 105 15.46 -8.17 -10.42
N ASP A 106 15.27 -6.98 -10.99
CA ASP A 106 15.35 -6.72 -12.43
C ASP A 106 16.07 -5.38 -12.71
N GLU A 107 15.98 -4.88 -13.94
CA GLU A 107 16.63 -3.62 -14.34
C GLU A 107 16.12 -2.41 -13.53
N ALA A 108 14.84 -2.37 -13.11
CA ALA A 108 14.32 -1.30 -12.26
C ALA A 108 15.03 -1.27 -10.88
N THR A 109 15.39 -2.44 -10.34
CA THR A 109 16.20 -2.54 -9.13
C THR A 109 17.61 -1.97 -9.34
N LEU A 110 18.25 -2.29 -10.47
CA LEU A 110 19.59 -1.78 -10.77
C LEU A 110 19.59 -0.26 -10.98
N GLU A 111 18.56 0.27 -11.64
CA GLU A 111 18.37 1.71 -11.81
C GLU A 111 18.22 2.41 -10.44
N TYR A 112 17.44 1.87 -9.55
CA TYR A 112 17.33 2.39 -8.19
C TYR A 112 18.66 2.35 -7.44
N LEU A 113 19.44 1.30 -7.54
CA LEU A 113 20.77 1.20 -6.91
C LEU A 113 21.71 2.30 -7.43
N ARG A 114 21.71 2.56 -8.74
CA ARG A 114 22.47 3.69 -9.34
C ARG A 114 21.96 5.03 -8.82
N GLY A 115 20.65 5.25 -8.90
CA GLY A 115 20.02 6.50 -8.46
C GLY A 115 20.23 6.82 -6.98
N THR A 116 20.47 5.79 -6.16
CA THR A 116 20.77 5.93 -4.72
C THR A 116 22.27 5.88 -4.39
N GLY A 117 23.14 6.03 -5.40
CA GLY A 117 24.57 6.29 -5.22
C GLY A 117 25.44 5.04 -5.10
N ARG A 118 24.99 3.85 -5.50
CA ARG A 118 25.85 2.67 -5.59
C ARG A 118 26.75 2.79 -6.82
N SER A 119 28.01 2.34 -6.68
CA SER A 119 28.96 2.36 -7.78
C SER A 119 28.56 1.40 -8.90
N GLU A 120 28.92 1.72 -10.15
CA GLU A 120 28.69 0.81 -11.28
C GLU A 120 29.33 -0.56 -11.08
N GLY A 121 30.48 -0.63 -10.41
CA GLY A 121 31.12 -1.89 -10.07
C GLY A 121 30.23 -2.75 -9.17
N SER A 122 29.62 -2.17 -8.14
CA SER A 122 28.69 -2.88 -7.25
C SER A 122 27.42 -3.30 -7.99
N VAL A 123 26.85 -2.43 -8.84
CA VAL A 123 25.63 -2.74 -9.61
C VAL A 123 25.89 -3.87 -10.60
N SER A 124 27.03 -3.82 -11.33
CA SER A 124 27.43 -4.86 -12.27
C SER A 124 27.67 -6.19 -11.56
N GLN A 125 28.25 -6.19 -10.36
CA GLN A 125 28.46 -7.39 -9.56
C GLN A 125 27.14 -8.03 -9.14
N VAL A 126 26.17 -7.22 -8.68
CA VAL A 126 24.82 -7.69 -8.32
C VAL A 126 24.17 -8.36 -9.53
N LYS A 127 24.19 -7.70 -10.70
CA LYS A 127 23.63 -8.25 -11.94
C LYS A 127 24.27 -9.57 -12.32
N ALA A 128 25.58 -9.59 -12.44
CA ALA A 128 26.33 -10.79 -12.86
C ALA A 128 26.11 -11.98 -11.91
N TYR A 129 26.08 -11.72 -10.60
CA TYR A 129 25.81 -12.76 -9.61
C TYR A 129 24.41 -13.35 -9.77
N LEU A 130 23.39 -12.51 -9.88
CA LEU A 130 22.00 -12.96 -9.99
C LEU A 130 21.71 -13.64 -11.34
N GLU A 131 22.32 -13.16 -12.43
CA GLU A 131 22.26 -13.86 -13.73
C GLU A 131 22.88 -15.26 -13.65
N ALA A 132 24.04 -15.38 -12.99
CA ALA A 132 24.71 -16.69 -12.81
C ALA A 132 23.89 -17.64 -11.93
N GLN A 133 23.06 -17.13 -11.03
CA GLN A 133 22.14 -17.91 -10.18
C GLN A 133 20.79 -18.20 -10.86
N GLY A 134 20.50 -17.60 -12.02
CA GLY A 134 19.18 -17.68 -12.67
C GLY A 134 18.06 -16.95 -11.90
N LEU A 135 18.43 -15.93 -11.12
CA LEU A 135 17.51 -15.15 -10.25
C LEU A 135 17.30 -13.71 -10.72
N PHE A 136 17.87 -13.33 -11.86
CA PHE A 136 17.72 -11.99 -12.42
C PHE A 136 16.60 -11.94 -13.46
N GLY A 137 15.73 -10.95 -13.29
CA GLY A 137 14.63 -10.67 -14.21
C GLY A 137 13.26 -10.95 -13.62
N MET A 138 12.24 -10.37 -14.23
CA MET A 138 10.85 -10.56 -13.82
C MET A 138 10.29 -11.83 -14.46
N PRO A 139 9.84 -12.83 -13.67
CA PRO A 139 9.21 -14.03 -14.19
C PRO A 139 7.94 -13.73 -14.96
N ARG A 140 7.61 -14.61 -15.93
CA ARG A 140 6.35 -14.59 -16.68
C ARG A 140 5.42 -15.67 -16.16
N SER A 141 4.17 -15.58 -16.56
CA SER A 141 3.19 -16.62 -16.26
C SER A 141 3.66 -17.97 -16.83
N GLY A 142 3.75 -18.98 -15.96
CA GLY A 142 4.21 -20.32 -16.30
C GLY A 142 5.71 -20.58 -16.07
N ASP A 143 6.52 -19.58 -15.75
CA ASP A 143 7.95 -19.76 -15.46
C ASP A 143 8.18 -20.41 -14.08
N LEU A 144 7.29 -20.16 -13.13
CA LEU A 144 7.39 -20.63 -11.74
C LEU A 144 6.10 -21.32 -11.27
N ASP A 145 6.27 -22.38 -10.47
CA ASP A 145 5.16 -23.07 -9.80
C ASP A 145 4.92 -22.47 -8.42
N TYR A 146 3.75 -21.88 -8.26
CA TYR A 146 3.27 -21.37 -6.97
C TYR A 146 2.21 -22.30 -6.38
N THR A 147 2.02 -22.25 -5.06
CA THR A 147 0.92 -22.98 -4.40
C THR A 147 -0.43 -22.56 -4.95
N LYS A 148 -0.57 -21.27 -5.27
CA LYS A 148 -1.74 -20.68 -5.94
C LYS A 148 -1.30 -19.48 -6.77
N ASN A 149 -1.91 -19.34 -7.94
CA ASN A 149 -1.73 -18.16 -8.79
C ASN A 149 -3.00 -17.30 -8.75
N LEU A 150 -2.79 -15.99 -8.64
CA LEU A 150 -3.79 -14.94 -8.77
C LEU A 150 -3.38 -14.02 -9.91
N GLU A 151 -4.35 -13.34 -10.51
CA GLU A 151 -4.10 -12.34 -11.55
C GLU A 151 -4.77 -11.02 -11.19
N LEU A 152 -4.09 -9.91 -11.42
CA LEU A 152 -4.62 -8.58 -11.26
C LEU A 152 -4.27 -7.71 -12.46
N ASN A 153 -5.30 -7.27 -13.18
CA ASN A 153 -5.15 -6.34 -14.28
C ASN A 153 -5.06 -4.89 -13.74
N LEU A 154 -3.91 -4.25 -13.97
CA LEU A 154 -3.62 -2.88 -13.51
C LEU A 154 -4.52 -1.84 -14.19
N ASP A 155 -4.99 -2.09 -15.41
CA ASP A 155 -5.92 -1.19 -16.11
C ASP A 155 -7.28 -1.08 -15.41
N SER A 156 -7.63 -2.07 -14.59
CA SER A 156 -8.88 -2.08 -13.82
C SER A 156 -8.83 -1.27 -12.53
N ILE A 157 -7.66 -0.80 -12.13
CA ILE A 157 -7.50 -0.03 -10.89
C ILE A 157 -8.12 1.35 -11.05
N ALA A 158 -8.89 1.75 -10.04
CA ALA A 158 -9.50 3.07 -9.96
C ALA A 158 -9.06 3.78 -8.68
N PRO A 159 -9.00 5.13 -8.67
CA PRO A 159 -8.74 5.90 -7.47
C PRO A 159 -9.66 5.48 -6.32
N ALA A 160 -9.08 5.26 -5.15
CA ALA A 160 -9.79 4.70 -4.02
C ALA A 160 -9.28 5.27 -2.68
N VAL A 161 -10.12 5.18 -1.68
CA VAL A 161 -9.79 5.38 -0.27
C VAL A 161 -10.08 4.10 0.50
N ALA A 162 -9.69 4.03 1.77
CA ALA A 162 -10.02 2.89 2.62
C ALA A 162 -10.54 3.36 3.98
N GLY A 163 -11.44 2.63 4.54
CA GLY A 163 -12.08 2.87 5.83
C GLY A 163 -13.54 2.43 5.84
N PRO A 164 -14.20 2.61 7.00
CA PRO A 164 -13.78 3.42 8.16
C PRO A 164 -12.76 2.76 9.09
N LYS A 165 -12.51 1.47 8.98
CA LYS A 165 -11.76 0.75 10.02
C LYS A 165 -10.42 0.17 9.53
N ARG A 166 -10.37 -0.36 8.30
CA ARG A 166 -9.24 -1.19 7.86
C ARG A 166 -8.82 -0.87 6.43
N PRO A 167 -7.55 -1.11 6.05
CA PRO A 167 -7.07 -0.85 4.69
C PRO A 167 -7.78 -1.66 3.60
N GLN A 168 -8.30 -2.85 3.93
CA GLN A 168 -9.08 -3.66 2.99
C GLN A 168 -10.51 -3.18 2.79
N ASP A 169 -11.02 -2.28 3.63
CA ASP A 169 -12.34 -1.65 3.47
C ASP A 169 -12.23 -0.56 2.39
N ARG A 170 -11.90 -0.98 1.15
CA ARG A 170 -11.65 -0.09 0.02
C ARG A 170 -12.95 0.43 -0.57
N ILE A 171 -12.99 1.73 -0.84
CA ILE A 171 -14.11 2.44 -1.46
C ILE A 171 -13.57 3.21 -2.65
N ALA A 172 -14.17 3.03 -3.83
CA ALA A 172 -13.82 3.83 -5.00
C ALA A 172 -14.22 5.30 -4.79
N VAL A 173 -13.37 6.24 -5.18
CA VAL A 173 -13.67 7.68 -5.03
C VAL A 173 -14.96 8.06 -5.76
N SER A 174 -15.27 7.40 -6.89
CA SER A 174 -16.50 7.64 -7.66
C SER A 174 -17.79 7.30 -6.92
N THR A 175 -17.75 6.38 -5.95
CA THR A 175 -18.92 5.95 -5.16
C THR A 175 -18.83 6.40 -3.69
N LEU A 176 -17.77 7.12 -3.31
CA LEU A 176 -17.49 7.47 -1.91
C LEU A 176 -18.68 8.11 -1.20
N LYS A 177 -19.38 9.04 -1.86
CA LYS A 177 -20.52 9.74 -1.26
C LYS A 177 -21.68 8.79 -0.92
N SER A 178 -22.05 7.93 -1.85
CA SER A 178 -23.15 6.97 -1.66
C SER A 178 -22.77 5.89 -0.66
N ASP A 179 -21.53 5.40 -0.73
CA ASP A 179 -21.05 4.35 0.18
C ASP A 179 -20.91 4.86 1.61
N PHE A 180 -20.42 6.11 1.78
CA PHE A 180 -20.36 6.74 3.08
C PHE A 180 -21.76 6.93 3.68
N ALA A 181 -22.75 7.41 2.89
CA ALA A 181 -24.11 7.56 3.34
C ALA A 181 -24.72 6.21 3.80
N ALA A 182 -24.47 5.13 3.05
CA ALA A 182 -24.90 3.80 3.44
C ALA A 182 -24.22 3.28 4.72
N LEU A 183 -22.97 3.70 4.98
CA LEU A 183 -22.26 3.35 6.22
C LEU A 183 -22.82 4.04 7.45
N LEU A 184 -23.42 5.21 7.32
CA LEU A 184 -24.02 5.93 8.47
C LEU A 184 -25.11 5.08 9.15
N ASP A 185 -26.03 4.52 8.36
CA ASP A 185 -27.15 3.71 8.87
C ASP A 185 -26.73 2.29 9.26
N LYS A 186 -25.72 1.75 8.61
CA LYS A 186 -25.25 0.38 8.81
C LYS A 186 -24.82 0.16 10.26
N ALA A 187 -25.23 -0.97 10.87
CA ALA A 187 -24.90 -1.28 12.25
C ALA A 187 -23.36 -1.36 12.50
N VAL A 188 -22.93 -0.91 13.68
CA VAL A 188 -21.49 -0.90 14.07
C VAL A 188 -20.87 -2.30 14.01
N ARG A 189 -21.62 -3.35 14.40
CA ARG A 189 -21.17 -4.75 14.33
C ARG A 189 -20.88 -5.20 12.89
N ASP A 190 -21.58 -4.61 11.91
CA ASP A 190 -21.46 -4.94 10.49
C ASP A 190 -20.49 -3.99 9.74
N GLY A 191 -19.75 -3.16 10.50
CA GLY A 191 -18.72 -2.27 9.96
C GLY A 191 -19.19 -0.85 9.65
N GLY A 192 -20.43 -0.48 9.99
CA GLY A 192 -20.95 0.87 9.82
C GLY A 192 -20.81 1.75 11.09
N PHE A 193 -21.50 2.87 11.07
CA PHE A 193 -21.51 3.86 12.17
C PHE A 193 -22.74 3.74 13.07
N GLY A 194 -23.83 3.11 12.63
CA GLY A 194 -25.07 2.91 13.41
C GLY A 194 -25.73 4.23 13.80
N VAL A 195 -25.70 5.22 12.93
CA VAL A 195 -26.34 6.51 13.15
C VAL A 195 -27.83 6.39 12.76
N PRO A 196 -28.77 6.61 13.69
CA PRO A 196 -30.21 6.61 13.37
C PRO A 196 -30.54 7.62 12.28
N ALA A 197 -31.52 7.30 11.42
CA ALA A 197 -31.87 8.12 10.27
C ALA A 197 -32.19 9.58 10.65
N GLU A 198 -32.91 9.76 11.79
CA GLU A 198 -33.27 11.07 12.33
C GLU A 198 -32.10 11.91 12.83
N ARG A 199 -30.91 11.31 12.95
CA ARG A 199 -29.69 11.97 13.42
C ARG A 199 -28.61 12.12 12.36
N GLN A 200 -28.84 11.68 11.14
CA GLN A 200 -27.82 11.72 10.07
C GLN A 200 -27.51 13.16 9.61
N ASP A 201 -28.44 14.08 9.80
CA ASP A 201 -28.26 15.49 9.50
C ASP A 201 -27.84 16.33 10.73
N ASP A 202 -27.55 15.68 11.87
CA ASP A 202 -27.10 16.39 13.08
C ASP A 202 -25.80 17.15 12.79
N VAL A 203 -25.77 18.40 13.20
CA VAL A 203 -24.59 19.27 13.16
C VAL A 203 -24.26 19.79 14.55
N SER A 204 -22.97 19.98 14.81
CA SER A 204 -22.47 20.57 16.05
C SER A 204 -21.66 21.82 15.74
N GLN A 205 -21.89 22.90 16.52
CA GLN A 205 -21.07 24.10 16.43
C GLN A 205 -19.80 23.92 17.26
N VAL A 206 -18.64 24.08 16.65
CA VAL A 206 -17.35 23.98 17.32
C VAL A 206 -16.60 25.31 17.20
N GLY A 207 -16.32 25.91 18.33
CA GLY A 207 -15.54 27.16 18.40
C GLY A 207 -14.05 26.86 18.38
N THR A 208 -13.36 27.45 17.40
CA THR A 208 -11.90 27.36 17.30
C THR A 208 -11.33 28.75 17.03
N ASN A 209 -10.50 29.27 17.94
CA ASN A 209 -9.79 30.56 17.78
C ASN A 209 -10.67 31.74 17.37
N GLY A 210 -11.89 31.82 17.90
CA GLY A 210 -12.82 32.92 17.63
C GLY A 210 -13.68 32.77 16.38
N THR A 211 -13.59 31.66 15.68
CA THR A 211 -14.52 31.26 14.61
C THR A 211 -15.39 30.11 15.09
N SER A 212 -16.66 30.09 14.67
CA SER A 212 -17.55 28.95 14.88
C SER A 212 -17.73 28.20 13.57
N GLU A 213 -17.40 26.92 13.59
CA GLU A 213 -17.51 26.01 12.44
C GLU A 213 -18.62 25.00 12.70
N GLU A 214 -19.35 24.69 11.66
CA GLU A 214 -20.38 23.65 11.66
C GLU A 214 -19.81 22.30 11.27
N LEU A 215 -19.89 21.31 12.16
CA LEU A 215 -19.41 19.95 11.92
C LEU A 215 -20.58 18.98 11.88
N GLY A 216 -20.72 18.27 10.79
CA GLY A 216 -21.69 17.17 10.61
C GLY A 216 -20.99 15.84 10.36
N HIS A 217 -21.79 14.80 10.14
CA HIS A 217 -21.26 13.49 9.76
C HIS A 217 -20.49 13.57 8.44
N GLY A 218 -19.27 13.02 8.41
CA GLY A 218 -18.37 13.07 7.26
C GLY A 218 -17.46 14.30 7.21
N SER A 219 -17.54 15.21 8.18
CA SER A 219 -16.56 16.30 8.29
C SER A 219 -15.15 15.77 8.49
N VAL A 220 -14.19 16.26 7.71
CA VAL A 220 -12.77 15.93 7.88
C VAL A 220 -12.21 16.74 9.05
N LEU A 221 -11.71 16.07 10.07
CA LEU A 221 -11.13 16.70 11.26
C LEU A 221 -9.61 16.63 11.30
N ILE A 222 -9.04 15.64 10.65
CA ILE A 222 -7.59 15.42 10.58
C ILE A 222 -7.22 15.10 9.13
N ALA A 223 -6.21 15.80 8.61
CA ALA A 223 -5.57 15.51 7.34
C ALA A 223 -4.05 15.46 7.58
N ALA A 224 -3.49 14.26 7.58
CA ALA A 224 -2.08 14.05 7.91
C ALA A 224 -1.44 13.01 6.99
N ILE A 225 -0.16 13.21 6.68
CA ILE A 225 0.71 12.22 6.05
C ILE A 225 1.74 11.83 7.10
N THR A 226 1.63 10.62 7.66
CA THR A 226 2.50 10.20 8.76
C THR A 226 3.17 8.88 8.44
N SER A 227 4.40 8.72 8.93
CA SER A 227 5.23 7.51 9.07
C SER A 227 4.79 6.31 8.21
N CYS A 228 4.55 6.50 6.92
CA CYS A 228 4.13 5.45 6.00
C CYS A 228 5.07 5.38 4.79
N THR A 229 5.03 4.27 4.07
CA THR A 229 5.87 4.00 2.91
C THR A 229 5.65 5.00 1.77
N ASN A 230 4.43 5.54 1.64
CA ASN A 230 4.14 6.57 0.65
C ASN A 230 5.03 7.79 0.79
N THR A 231 5.51 8.12 2.00
CA THR A 231 6.43 9.23 2.25
C THR A 231 7.82 8.99 1.64
N SER A 232 8.19 7.76 1.36
CA SER A 232 9.43 7.40 0.67
C SER A 232 9.25 7.19 -0.84
N ASN A 233 8.03 7.37 -1.37
CA ASN A 233 7.76 7.35 -2.81
C ASN A 233 7.80 8.79 -3.37
N PRO A 234 8.85 9.18 -4.11
CA PRO A 234 9.02 10.55 -4.60
C PRO A 234 7.86 11.01 -5.48
N SER A 235 7.33 10.14 -6.32
CA SER A 235 6.26 10.48 -7.26
C SER A 235 4.98 10.90 -6.53
N VAL A 236 4.59 10.15 -5.50
CA VAL A 236 3.40 10.46 -4.69
C VAL A 236 3.60 11.75 -3.91
N MET A 237 4.79 11.97 -3.31
CA MET A 237 5.07 13.17 -2.54
C MET A 237 5.16 14.42 -3.41
N VAL A 238 5.77 14.33 -4.58
CA VAL A 238 5.81 15.44 -5.54
C VAL A 238 4.39 15.76 -6.05
N ALA A 239 3.59 14.74 -6.36
CA ALA A 239 2.21 14.93 -6.79
C ALA A 239 1.37 15.65 -5.71
N ALA A 240 1.49 15.24 -4.43
CA ALA A 240 0.83 15.89 -3.30
C ALA A 240 1.27 17.37 -3.16
N GLY A 241 2.58 17.63 -3.25
CA GLY A 241 3.12 19.00 -3.19
C GLY A 241 2.63 19.89 -4.35
N LEU A 242 2.59 19.36 -5.58
CA LEU A 242 2.07 20.08 -6.74
C LEU A 242 0.57 20.35 -6.63
N LEU A 243 -0.20 19.38 -6.10
CA LEU A 243 -1.61 19.57 -5.84
C LEU A 243 -1.85 20.69 -4.83
N ALA A 244 -1.13 20.67 -3.71
CA ALA A 244 -1.21 21.72 -2.68
C ALA A 244 -0.83 23.10 -3.27
N LYS A 245 0.25 23.20 -4.04
CA LYS A 245 0.66 24.43 -4.72
C LYS A 245 -0.46 24.97 -5.61
N LYS A 246 -1.01 24.14 -6.49
CA LYS A 246 -2.10 24.53 -7.40
C LYS A 246 -3.38 24.91 -6.66
N ALA A 247 -3.67 24.29 -5.52
CA ALA A 247 -4.81 24.66 -4.69
C ALA A 247 -4.63 26.07 -4.11
N VAL A 248 -3.47 26.37 -3.53
CA VAL A 248 -3.15 27.70 -3.00
C VAL A 248 -3.18 28.77 -4.10
N GLU A 249 -2.61 28.50 -5.26
CA GLU A 249 -2.62 29.43 -6.41
C GLU A 249 -4.05 29.73 -6.89
N ARG A 250 -5.02 28.85 -6.63
CA ARG A 250 -6.46 29.06 -6.91
C ARG A 250 -7.23 29.68 -5.73
N GLY A 251 -6.54 30.08 -4.68
CA GLY A 251 -7.15 30.72 -3.52
C GLY A 251 -7.87 29.76 -2.57
N LEU A 252 -7.65 28.44 -2.71
CA LEU A 252 -8.18 27.46 -1.75
C LEU A 252 -7.41 27.53 -0.43
N THR A 253 -8.15 27.46 0.66
CA THR A 253 -7.61 27.42 2.04
C THR A 253 -8.14 26.17 2.75
N THR A 254 -7.40 25.71 3.75
CA THR A 254 -7.87 24.64 4.63
C THR A 254 -8.99 25.16 5.53
N ASN A 255 -9.99 24.31 5.79
CA ASN A 255 -10.99 24.61 6.79
C ASN A 255 -10.31 24.70 8.16
N PRO A 256 -10.59 25.77 8.99
CA PRO A 256 -9.97 25.96 10.30
C PRO A 256 -10.19 24.80 11.29
N SER A 257 -11.25 24.01 11.12
CA SER A 257 -11.52 22.83 11.96
C SER A 257 -10.63 21.63 11.62
N VAL A 258 -9.93 21.65 10.48
CA VAL A 258 -9.06 20.53 10.06
C VAL A 258 -7.66 20.69 10.65
N LYS A 259 -7.30 19.75 11.52
CA LYS A 259 -5.90 19.63 11.97
C LYS A 259 -5.07 18.98 10.87
N THR A 260 -4.04 19.69 10.41
CA THR A 260 -3.06 19.18 9.43
C THR A 260 -1.75 18.82 10.10
N SER A 261 -1.02 17.82 9.54
CA SER A 261 0.29 17.40 10.01
C SER A 261 1.13 16.87 8.84
#